data_c733fb47a8ed8c67334dda1de41fcefc
#
_entry.id   c733fb47a8ed8c67334dda1de41fcefc
#
_cell.length_a   1.000
_cell.length_b   1.000
_cell.length_c   1.000
_cell.angle_alpha   90.00
_cell.angle_beta   90.00
_cell.angle_gamma   90.00
#
_symmetry.space_group_name_H-M   'P 1'
#
loop_
_entity.id
_entity.type
_entity.pdbx_description
1 polymer ?
#
loop_
_entity_poly.entity_id
_entity_poly.type
_entity_poly.pdbx_seq_one_letter_code
_entity_poly.pdbx_strand_id
1 'polypeptide(L)'
;PMSARRQRQMCIRDRSDLGGAKAHSSRSGVACLVAEDEQHAFELANHILSYLPDNTDSIPPRFSPTDDPLRLCEELSTLVPNDPNRPYDMRGVIETVVDDSTFMELFPDYAENIIIGFSRLDGQPIGVIGNQPSVLAGCLDIDASIKAARFIRTCDVFNLPLLTFVDVPGFLPGTVQEWGGIIRHGAKLLYAYAEATVPKMTVVTRKAYGGAYLAMSCKNLRSDVNLAWPSGELAVMGAEGAVRIIHRRDLAESEDPEATFSRLVDEYKAKFGDPYTAARHGWVDDVIEPRETRKRLILGLRPLEGKREELIPKKHGNIPL
;
A
#
# COMPACT_ATOMS: atom_id res chain seq x y z
N PRO A 1 13.11 37.58 36.43
CA PRO A 1 13.73 37.41 35.14
C PRO A 1 14.42 36.05 35.07
N MET A 2 13.91 35.15 34.23
CA MET A 2 14.63 33.91 33.94
C MET A 2 16.02 34.23 33.41
N SER A 3 17.07 33.57 33.93
CA SER A 3 18.41 33.82 33.48
C SER A 3 18.51 33.48 31.97
N ALA A 4 19.28 34.24 31.22
CA ALA A 4 19.54 34.07 29.78
C ALA A 4 20.02 32.63 29.43
N ARG A 5 20.56 31.91 30.42
CA ARG A 5 20.94 30.50 30.32
C ARG A 5 19.75 29.55 30.33
N ARG A 6 18.71 29.83 31.12
CA ARG A 6 17.42 29.04 31.08
C ARG A 6 16.65 29.32 29.82
N GLN A 7 16.62 30.56 29.33
CA GLN A 7 16.00 30.89 28.04
C GLN A 7 16.69 30.16 26.88
N ARG A 8 18.03 30.12 26.86
CA ARG A 8 18.76 29.38 25.81
C ARG A 8 18.55 27.89 25.89
N GLN A 9 18.48 27.29 27.08
CA GLN A 9 18.20 25.85 27.23
C GLN A 9 16.73 25.50 26.86
N MET A 10 15.79 26.38 27.16
CA MET A 10 14.38 26.22 26.73
C MET A 10 14.29 26.31 25.21
N CYS A 11 14.91 27.30 24.58
CA CYS A 11 14.96 27.42 23.11
C CYS A 11 15.65 26.26 22.39
N ILE A 12 16.60 25.54 23.02
CA ILE A 12 17.26 24.37 22.42
C ILE A 12 16.36 23.14 22.52
N ARG A 13 15.65 22.93 23.62
CA ARG A 13 14.66 21.85 23.74
C ARG A 13 13.47 22.07 22.80
N ASP A 14 12.94 23.30 22.75
CA ASP A 14 11.87 23.67 21.86
C ASP A 14 12.24 23.52 20.37
N ARG A 15 13.54 23.69 20.00
CA ARG A 15 14.01 23.51 18.63
C ARG A 15 13.99 22.07 18.17
N SER A 16 14.39 21.11 18.99
CA SER A 16 14.36 19.68 18.63
C SER A 16 12.92 19.14 18.54
N ASP A 17 12.05 19.62 19.42
CA ASP A 17 10.63 19.26 19.40
C ASP A 17 9.86 19.95 18.26
N LEU A 18 10.29 21.16 17.89
CA LEU A 18 9.66 21.96 16.84
C LEU A 18 10.09 21.52 15.42
N GLY A 19 11.37 21.18 15.22
CA GLY A 19 11.93 21.02 13.89
C GLY A 19 13.15 20.08 13.83
N GLY A 20 13.33 19.18 14.79
CA GLY A 20 14.40 18.17 14.75
C GLY A 20 14.10 17.03 13.75
N ALA A 21 15.12 16.28 13.35
CA ALA A 21 15.01 15.16 12.42
C ALA A 21 13.89 14.21 12.82
N LYS A 22 13.80 13.83 14.10
CA LYS A 22 12.75 12.96 14.63
C LYS A 22 11.34 13.56 14.50
N ALA A 23 11.17 14.85 14.72
CA ALA A 23 9.87 15.50 14.56
C ALA A 23 9.40 15.49 13.09
N HIS A 24 10.35 15.70 12.18
CA HIS A 24 10.05 15.70 10.75
C HIS A 24 9.93 14.30 10.13
N SER A 25 10.61 13.29 10.66
CA SER A 25 10.46 11.92 10.18
C SER A 25 9.17 11.24 10.69
N SER A 26 8.73 11.54 11.95
CA SER A 26 7.63 10.79 12.57
C SER A 26 6.30 11.54 12.71
N ARG A 27 6.35 12.89 12.78
CA ARG A 27 5.12 13.69 13.02
C ARG A 27 4.63 14.45 11.80
N SER A 28 5.54 15.13 11.09
CA SER A 28 5.15 15.97 9.95
C SER A 28 5.30 15.28 8.60
N GLY A 29 6.02 14.15 8.52
CA GLY A 29 6.27 13.44 7.27
C GLY A 29 7.00 14.29 6.22
N VAL A 30 7.85 15.27 6.67
CA VAL A 30 8.65 16.09 5.76
C VAL A 30 9.96 15.41 5.40
N ALA A 31 10.63 14.78 6.38
CA ALA A 31 11.85 14.02 6.16
C ALA A 31 11.51 12.57 5.79
N CYS A 32 11.89 12.16 4.59
CA CYS A 32 11.62 10.79 4.13
C CYS A 32 12.57 9.75 4.74
N LEU A 33 13.81 10.16 5.05
CA LEU A 33 14.84 9.34 5.69
C LEU A 33 15.61 10.19 6.68
N VAL A 34 16.21 9.54 7.66
CA VAL A 34 17.11 10.18 8.64
C VAL A 34 18.47 9.50 8.52
N ALA A 35 19.50 10.29 8.24
CA ALA A 35 20.88 9.84 8.19
C ALA A 35 21.56 9.99 9.56
N GLU A 36 22.50 9.12 9.86
CA GLU A 36 23.31 9.18 11.08
C GLU A 36 24.34 10.29 11.01
N ASP A 37 24.91 10.50 9.84
CA ASP A 37 25.91 11.51 9.54
C ASP A 37 25.84 11.99 8.07
N GLU A 38 26.74 12.87 7.67
CA GLU A 38 26.80 13.46 6.33
C GLU A 38 27.14 12.41 5.26
N GLN A 39 28.05 11.48 5.56
CA GLN A 39 28.43 10.41 4.65
C GLN A 39 27.25 9.47 4.38
N HIS A 40 26.54 9.05 5.42
CA HIS A 40 25.33 8.25 5.30
C HIS A 40 24.23 8.99 4.52
N ALA A 41 24.12 10.33 4.67
CA ALA A 41 23.15 11.11 3.88
C ALA A 41 23.46 11.05 2.37
N PHE A 42 24.73 11.13 1.97
CA PHE A 42 25.13 10.97 0.57
C PHE A 42 24.88 9.55 0.05
N GLU A 43 25.13 8.52 0.86
CA GLU A 43 24.86 7.13 0.50
C GLU A 43 23.36 6.90 0.25
N LEU A 44 22.49 7.39 1.14
CA LEU A 44 21.04 7.32 0.98
C LEU A 44 20.57 8.07 -0.26
N ALA A 45 21.09 9.27 -0.51
CA ALA A 45 20.76 10.07 -1.69
C ALA A 45 21.17 9.34 -2.99
N ASN A 46 22.39 8.81 -3.05
CA ASN A 46 22.86 8.04 -4.19
C ASN A 46 22.05 6.75 -4.40
N HIS A 47 21.65 6.10 -3.33
CA HIS A 47 20.80 4.91 -3.41
C HIS A 47 19.44 5.24 -4.01
N ILE A 48 18.77 6.32 -3.56
CA ILE A 48 17.52 6.79 -4.18
C ILE A 48 17.72 7.10 -5.67
N LEU A 49 18.76 7.84 -6.01
CA LEU A 49 19.05 8.21 -7.40
C LEU A 49 19.30 6.99 -8.30
N SER A 50 19.79 5.88 -7.73
CA SER A 50 20.00 4.65 -8.50
C SER A 50 18.72 4.02 -9.04
N TYR A 51 17.56 4.34 -8.49
CA TYR A 51 16.26 3.85 -8.98
C TYR A 51 15.66 4.76 -10.05
N LEU A 52 16.07 6.03 -10.09
CA LEU A 52 15.44 7.05 -10.91
C LEU A 52 16.17 7.21 -12.25
N PRO A 53 15.47 7.53 -13.33
CA PRO A 53 16.08 7.93 -14.60
C PRO A 53 16.63 9.36 -14.49
N ASP A 54 17.48 9.76 -15.44
CA ASP A 54 18.05 11.10 -15.49
C ASP A 54 17.01 12.21 -15.70
N ASN A 55 15.89 11.87 -16.32
CA ASN A 55 14.77 12.78 -16.58
C ASN A 55 13.48 12.01 -16.84
N THR A 56 12.35 12.71 -16.98
CA THR A 56 11.02 12.14 -17.18
C THR A 56 10.81 11.44 -18.52
N ASP A 57 11.65 11.71 -19.51
CA ASP A 57 11.57 11.09 -20.85
C ASP A 57 12.41 9.80 -20.95
N SER A 58 13.28 9.56 -19.96
CA SER A 58 14.17 8.41 -19.91
C SER A 58 13.52 7.23 -19.21
N ILE A 59 13.98 6.03 -19.54
CA ILE A 59 13.59 4.78 -18.87
C ILE A 59 14.45 4.62 -17.62
N PRO A 60 13.88 4.18 -16.49
CA PRO A 60 14.65 3.88 -15.26
C PRO A 60 15.76 2.85 -15.50
N PRO A 61 16.94 3.00 -14.86
CA PRO A 61 18.10 2.16 -15.10
C PRO A 61 17.88 0.72 -14.62
N ARG A 62 17.90 -0.25 -15.53
CA ARG A 62 17.79 -1.68 -15.23
C ARG A 62 19.15 -2.26 -14.89
N PHE A 63 19.22 -3.04 -13.81
CA PHE A 63 20.42 -3.80 -13.43
C PHE A 63 20.18 -5.30 -13.63
N SER A 64 21.26 -6.06 -13.77
CA SER A 64 21.15 -7.51 -13.78
C SER A 64 20.72 -7.98 -12.37
N PRO A 65 19.65 -8.77 -12.24
CA PRO A 65 19.26 -9.31 -10.93
C PRO A 65 20.34 -10.24 -10.39
N THR A 66 20.49 -10.27 -9.09
CA THR A 66 21.43 -11.15 -8.39
C THR A 66 20.81 -12.50 -8.05
N ASP A 67 19.49 -12.59 -8.03
CA ASP A 67 18.70 -13.79 -7.74
C ASP A 67 17.96 -14.30 -9.00
N ASP A 68 17.48 -15.55 -8.94
CA ASP A 68 16.68 -16.11 -10.03
C ASP A 68 15.34 -15.35 -10.18
N PRO A 69 15.08 -14.73 -11.32
CA PRO A 69 13.82 -14.01 -11.57
C PRO A 69 12.57 -14.88 -11.40
N LEU A 70 12.68 -16.18 -11.65
CA LEU A 70 11.56 -17.11 -11.62
C LEU A 70 11.51 -17.99 -10.37
N ARG A 71 12.32 -17.70 -9.35
CA ARG A 71 12.29 -18.44 -8.08
C ARG A 71 10.91 -18.42 -7.47
N LEU A 72 10.56 -19.51 -6.81
CA LEU A 72 9.35 -19.60 -6.00
C LEU A 72 9.61 -19.02 -4.60
N CYS A 73 8.65 -18.34 -4.05
CA CYS A 73 8.69 -17.70 -2.74
C CYS A 73 7.93 -18.58 -1.73
N GLU A 74 8.51 -19.73 -1.35
CA GLU A 74 7.82 -20.72 -0.49
C GLU A 74 7.43 -20.15 0.87
N GLU A 75 8.19 -19.20 1.40
CA GLU A 75 8.00 -18.53 2.69
C GLU A 75 6.67 -17.77 2.75
N LEU A 76 6.16 -17.28 1.62
CA LEU A 76 4.90 -16.53 1.56
C LEU A 76 3.70 -17.35 2.06
N SER A 77 3.75 -18.66 1.94
CA SER A 77 2.70 -19.56 2.42
C SER A 77 2.56 -19.53 3.97
N THR A 78 3.59 -19.08 4.68
CA THR A 78 3.64 -19.05 6.15
C THR A 78 3.68 -17.64 6.73
N LEU A 79 4.15 -16.66 5.96
CA LEU A 79 4.29 -15.27 6.40
C LEU A 79 2.92 -14.61 6.66
N VAL A 80 1.92 -14.92 5.84
CA VAL A 80 0.57 -14.36 6.00
C VAL A 80 -0.31 -15.39 6.71
N PRO A 81 -0.77 -15.08 7.94
CA PRO A 81 -1.62 -15.98 8.70
C PRO A 81 -2.98 -16.21 8.03
N ASN A 82 -3.50 -17.43 8.10
CA ASN A 82 -4.86 -17.75 7.64
C ASN A 82 -5.94 -17.08 8.48
N ASP A 83 -5.67 -16.81 9.78
CA ASP A 83 -6.58 -16.05 10.62
C ASP A 83 -6.59 -14.58 10.21
N PRO A 84 -7.72 -14.03 9.73
CA PRO A 84 -7.80 -12.64 9.27
C PRO A 84 -7.58 -11.61 10.39
N ASN A 85 -7.68 -12.02 11.66
CA ASN A 85 -7.48 -11.12 12.79
C ASN A 85 -6.03 -11.12 13.31
N ARG A 86 -5.20 -12.07 12.87
CA ARG A 86 -3.80 -12.13 13.26
C ARG A 86 -2.98 -11.15 12.41
N PRO A 87 -2.30 -10.15 13.03
CA PRO A 87 -1.44 -9.23 12.30
C PRO A 87 -0.16 -9.92 11.82
N TYR A 88 0.44 -9.36 10.76
CA TYR A 88 1.76 -9.71 10.25
C TYR A 88 2.44 -8.47 9.69
N ASP A 89 3.75 -8.56 9.45
CA ASP A 89 4.51 -7.47 8.83
C ASP A 89 4.57 -7.65 7.31
N MET A 90 3.98 -6.71 6.57
CA MET A 90 3.98 -6.71 5.10
C MET A 90 5.39 -6.53 4.51
N ARG A 91 6.35 -5.98 5.27
CA ARG A 91 7.75 -5.85 4.82
C ARG A 91 8.32 -7.21 4.42
N GLY A 92 8.10 -8.23 5.25
CA GLY A 92 8.56 -9.59 4.96
C GLY A 92 7.97 -10.16 3.64
N VAL A 93 6.72 -9.84 3.33
CA VAL A 93 6.10 -10.22 2.05
C VAL A 93 6.76 -9.48 0.89
N ILE A 94 6.97 -8.17 1.02
CA ILE A 94 7.61 -7.35 -0.01
C ILE A 94 9.02 -7.85 -0.29
N GLU A 95 9.85 -7.99 0.75
CA GLU A 95 11.25 -8.42 0.65
C GLU A 95 11.39 -9.83 0.04
N THR A 96 10.44 -10.73 0.32
CA THR A 96 10.42 -12.07 -0.28
C THR A 96 10.12 -12.04 -1.78
N VAL A 97 9.30 -11.08 -2.25
CA VAL A 97 8.87 -11.00 -3.65
C VAL A 97 9.86 -10.26 -4.54
N VAL A 98 10.43 -9.15 -4.05
CA VAL A 98 11.34 -8.30 -4.84
C VAL A 98 12.74 -8.91 -4.98
N ASP A 99 13.62 -8.28 -5.74
CA ASP A 99 15.02 -8.71 -5.86
C ASP A 99 15.73 -8.57 -4.51
N ASP A 100 16.59 -9.53 -4.18
CA ASP A 100 17.25 -9.61 -2.88
C ASP A 100 17.96 -8.31 -2.50
N SER A 101 17.69 -7.85 -1.27
CA SER A 101 18.31 -6.65 -0.66
C SER A 101 18.10 -5.35 -1.43
N THR A 102 17.05 -5.27 -2.27
CA THR A 102 16.78 -4.06 -3.06
C THR A 102 15.66 -3.19 -2.48
N PHE A 103 14.94 -3.63 -1.47
CA PHE A 103 13.85 -2.83 -0.91
C PHE A 103 14.38 -1.69 -0.04
N MET A 104 14.07 -0.46 -0.44
CA MET A 104 14.38 0.76 0.29
C MET A 104 13.08 1.43 0.72
N GLU A 105 12.69 1.22 1.97
CA GLU A 105 11.50 1.87 2.54
C GLU A 105 11.69 3.37 2.71
N LEU A 106 10.69 4.16 2.35
CA LEU A 106 10.64 5.60 2.55
C LEU A 106 9.61 5.95 3.61
N PHE A 107 9.91 6.95 4.45
CA PHE A 107 9.07 7.37 5.57
C PHE A 107 8.72 6.23 6.54
N PRO A 108 9.69 5.44 7.01
CA PRO A 108 9.42 4.28 7.87
C PRO A 108 8.73 4.66 9.19
N ASP A 109 8.99 5.86 9.72
CA ASP A 109 8.48 6.35 11.00
C ASP A 109 7.20 7.20 10.87
N TYR A 110 6.68 7.41 9.63
CA TYR A 110 5.50 8.25 9.39
C TYR A 110 4.41 7.46 8.68
N ALA A 111 3.17 7.56 9.18
CA ALA A 111 2.02 6.80 8.65
C ALA A 111 2.39 5.32 8.44
N GLU A 112 2.81 4.66 9.51
CA GLU A 112 3.37 3.30 9.49
C GLU A 112 2.35 2.24 9.04
N ASN A 113 1.05 2.57 9.02
CA ASN A 113 -0.04 1.73 8.51
C ASN A 113 -0.01 1.55 6.98
N ILE A 114 0.85 2.29 6.27
CA ILE A 114 1.16 2.09 4.85
C ILE A 114 2.67 2.13 4.61
N ILE A 115 3.17 1.15 3.90
CA ILE A 115 4.56 1.02 3.48
C ILE A 115 4.68 1.58 2.07
N ILE A 116 5.70 2.38 1.83
CA ILE A 116 6.10 2.82 0.49
C ILE A 116 7.62 2.73 0.36
N GLY A 117 8.12 2.44 -0.82
CA GLY A 117 9.55 2.38 -1.05
C GLY A 117 9.91 2.02 -2.48
N PHE A 118 11.17 2.20 -2.82
CA PHE A 118 11.72 1.73 -4.07
C PHE A 118 12.27 0.32 -3.92
N SER A 119 12.23 -0.43 -5.02
CA SER A 119 12.82 -1.76 -5.10
C SER A 119 13.14 -2.11 -6.54
N ARG A 120 13.56 -3.37 -6.77
CA ARG A 120 13.74 -3.93 -8.12
C ARG A 120 12.99 -5.23 -8.26
N LEU A 121 12.52 -5.48 -9.46
CA LEU A 121 11.88 -6.72 -9.85
C LEU A 121 12.45 -7.15 -11.21
N ASP A 122 13.19 -8.28 -11.27
CA ASP A 122 13.97 -8.69 -12.45
C ASP A 122 14.94 -7.58 -12.91
N GLY A 123 15.58 -6.90 -11.95
CA GLY A 123 16.48 -5.78 -12.16
C GLY A 123 15.83 -4.45 -12.54
N GLN A 124 14.55 -4.43 -12.84
CA GLN A 124 13.80 -3.21 -13.19
C GLN A 124 13.39 -2.46 -11.91
N PRO A 125 13.69 -1.16 -11.80
CA PRO A 125 13.21 -0.34 -10.69
C PRO A 125 11.69 -0.25 -10.67
N ILE A 126 11.12 -0.37 -9.49
CA ILE A 126 9.67 -0.29 -9.23
C ILE A 126 9.40 0.53 -7.97
N GLY A 127 8.23 1.16 -7.91
CA GLY A 127 7.66 1.69 -6.67
C GLY A 127 6.77 0.65 -6.01
N VAL A 128 7.00 0.38 -4.74
CA VAL A 128 6.23 -0.58 -3.95
C VAL A 128 5.34 0.16 -2.96
N ILE A 129 4.08 -0.24 -2.88
CA ILE A 129 3.10 0.25 -1.91
C ILE A 129 2.47 -0.96 -1.22
N GLY A 130 2.30 -0.94 0.09
CA GLY A 130 1.66 -2.03 0.82
C GLY A 130 0.92 -1.55 2.06
N ASN A 131 -0.26 -2.10 2.34
CA ASN A 131 -0.88 -1.91 3.65
C ASN A 131 -0.05 -2.65 4.71
N GLN A 132 0.03 -2.08 5.93
CA GLN A 132 0.75 -2.71 7.04
C GLN A 132 -0.23 -3.23 8.11
N PRO A 133 -0.58 -4.53 8.06
CA PRO A 133 -1.58 -5.09 8.97
C PRO A 133 -1.18 -5.08 10.44
N SER A 134 0.11 -4.97 10.76
CA SER A 134 0.60 -4.84 12.14
C SER A 134 0.31 -3.46 12.75
N VAL A 135 -0.02 -2.45 11.93
CA VAL A 135 -0.33 -1.09 12.36
C VAL A 135 -1.74 -0.72 11.91
N LEU A 136 -2.61 -0.38 12.85
CA LEU A 136 -4.02 -0.04 12.58
C LEU A 136 -4.75 -1.08 11.70
N ALA A 137 -4.34 -2.37 11.79
CA ALA A 137 -4.85 -3.46 10.94
C ALA A 137 -4.76 -3.20 9.42
N GLY A 138 -3.88 -2.31 8.98
CA GLY A 138 -3.76 -1.90 7.57
C GLY A 138 -4.81 -0.90 7.09
N CYS A 139 -5.62 -0.33 7.99
CA CYS A 139 -6.59 0.71 7.63
C CYS A 139 -5.89 1.92 7.00
N LEU A 140 -6.56 2.54 6.03
CA LEU A 140 -6.12 3.83 5.48
C LEU A 140 -6.64 4.98 6.33
N ASP A 141 -5.76 5.84 6.81
CA ASP A 141 -6.07 7.10 7.42
C ASP A 141 -5.66 8.29 6.52
N ILE A 142 -5.79 9.50 7.02
CA ILE A 142 -5.44 10.73 6.29
C ILE A 142 -3.97 10.70 5.88
N ASP A 143 -3.07 10.42 6.81
CA ASP A 143 -1.63 10.50 6.60
C ASP A 143 -1.15 9.39 5.65
N ALA A 144 -1.63 8.17 5.79
CA ALA A 144 -1.36 7.07 4.86
C ALA A 144 -1.82 7.39 3.44
N SER A 145 -3.01 8.00 3.30
CA SER A 145 -3.55 8.38 2.00
C SER A 145 -2.69 9.46 1.32
N ILE A 146 -2.21 10.45 2.07
CA ILE A 146 -1.34 11.52 1.57
C ILE A 146 0.04 10.96 1.21
N LYS A 147 0.65 10.16 2.10
CA LYS A 147 1.96 9.51 1.92
C LYS A 147 1.98 8.71 0.63
N ALA A 148 1.02 7.79 0.45
CA ALA A 148 0.95 6.93 -0.71
C ALA A 148 0.63 7.71 -1.99
N ALA A 149 -0.33 8.64 -1.98
CA ALA A 149 -0.69 9.42 -3.16
C ALA A 149 0.50 10.23 -3.70
N ARG A 150 1.29 10.85 -2.82
CA ARG A 150 2.49 11.58 -3.22
C ARG A 150 3.54 10.64 -3.83
N PHE A 151 3.76 9.48 -3.25
CA PHE A 151 4.73 8.51 -3.74
C PHE A 151 4.34 7.96 -5.12
N ILE A 152 3.07 7.59 -5.32
CA ILE A 152 2.55 7.12 -6.61
C ILE A 152 2.81 8.16 -7.72
N ARG A 153 2.53 9.43 -7.44
CA ARG A 153 2.79 10.51 -8.40
C ARG A 153 4.29 10.69 -8.68
N THR A 154 5.13 10.51 -7.68
CA THR A 154 6.59 10.52 -7.87
C THR A 154 7.03 9.38 -8.78
N CYS A 155 6.53 8.16 -8.56
CA CYS A 155 6.83 7.02 -9.42
C CYS A 155 6.36 7.25 -10.87
N ASP A 156 5.15 7.78 -11.06
CA ASP A 156 4.61 8.08 -12.38
C ASP A 156 5.45 9.11 -13.14
N VAL A 157 5.88 10.20 -12.47
CA VAL A 157 6.75 11.23 -13.06
C VAL A 157 8.09 10.65 -13.54
N PHE A 158 8.63 9.66 -12.84
CA PHE A 158 9.92 9.03 -13.17
C PHE A 158 9.78 7.69 -13.90
N ASN A 159 8.62 7.37 -14.46
CA ASN A 159 8.35 6.16 -15.26
C ASN A 159 8.63 4.84 -14.49
N LEU A 160 8.46 4.82 -13.17
CA LEU A 160 8.59 3.62 -12.36
C LEU A 160 7.26 2.85 -12.31
N PRO A 161 7.23 1.58 -12.72
CA PRO A 161 6.08 0.72 -12.51
C PRO A 161 5.69 0.64 -11.02
N LEU A 162 4.40 0.51 -10.74
CA LEU A 162 3.85 0.44 -9.39
C LEU A 162 3.46 -1.01 -9.04
N LEU A 163 3.93 -1.49 -7.90
CA LEU A 163 3.53 -2.76 -7.30
C LEU A 163 2.81 -2.49 -5.98
N THR A 164 1.55 -2.92 -5.89
CA THR A 164 0.70 -2.68 -4.72
C THR A 164 0.32 -4.00 -4.05
N PHE A 165 0.63 -4.14 -2.76
CA PHE A 165 0.16 -5.24 -1.91
C PHE A 165 -1.03 -4.78 -1.07
N VAL A 166 -2.13 -5.53 -1.12
CA VAL A 166 -3.40 -5.14 -0.50
C VAL A 166 -3.77 -6.10 0.63
N ASP A 167 -3.86 -5.55 1.83
CA ASP A 167 -4.55 -6.14 2.98
C ASP A 167 -5.18 -5.00 3.77
N VAL A 168 -6.37 -4.56 3.34
CA VAL A 168 -7.04 -3.35 3.85
C VAL A 168 -8.47 -3.61 4.25
N PRO A 169 -8.83 -3.45 5.53
CA PRO A 169 -10.20 -3.64 6.01
C PRO A 169 -11.11 -2.44 5.75
N GLY A 170 -10.55 -1.26 5.48
CA GLY A 170 -11.32 -0.04 5.26
C GLY A 170 -10.50 1.22 5.49
N PHE A 171 -11.16 2.37 5.36
CA PHE A 171 -10.66 3.63 5.91
C PHE A 171 -10.85 3.64 7.43
N LEU A 172 -9.93 4.27 8.15
CA LEU A 172 -9.99 4.35 9.61
C LEU A 172 -11.21 5.18 10.03
N PRO A 173 -12.16 4.61 10.80
CA PRO A 173 -13.33 5.34 11.26
C PRO A 173 -12.99 6.26 12.45
N GLY A 174 -13.83 7.23 12.68
CA GLY A 174 -13.78 8.10 13.86
C GLY A 174 -13.84 9.59 13.54
N THR A 175 -14.31 10.37 14.51
CA THR A 175 -14.55 11.81 14.35
C THR A 175 -13.29 12.59 13.95
N VAL A 176 -12.13 12.19 14.44
CA VAL A 176 -10.85 12.82 14.08
C VAL A 176 -10.57 12.67 12.57
N GLN A 177 -10.82 11.50 12.02
CA GLN A 177 -10.64 11.24 10.59
C GLN A 177 -11.72 11.92 9.76
N GLU A 178 -12.98 11.80 10.16
CA GLU A 178 -14.11 12.44 9.45
C GLU A 178 -13.96 13.95 9.40
N TRP A 179 -13.72 14.59 10.55
CA TRP A 179 -13.57 16.04 10.63
C TRP A 179 -12.25 16.54 10.02
N GLY A 180 -11.22 15.72 10.06
CA GLY A 180 -9.95 15.95 9.36
C GLY A 180 -10.07 15.84 7.84
N GLY A 181 -11.18 15.30 7.32
CA GLY A 181 -11.46 15.22 5.90
C GLY A 181 -10.92 13.96 5.23
N ILE A 182 -11.04 12.79 5.88
CA ILE A 182 -10.60 11.50 5.33
C ILE A 182 -11.14 11.23 3.91
N ILE A 183 -12.38 11.63 3.61
CA ILE A 183 -12.98 11.49 2.28
C ILE A 183 -12.16 12.24 1.23
N ARG A 184 -11.81 13.50 1.52
CA ARG A 184 -11.00 14.35 0.64
C ARG A 184 -9.57 13.81 0.49
N HIS A 185 -8.96 13.40 1.61
CA HIS A 185 -7.59 12.88 1.59
C HIS A 185 -7.50 11.48 0.97
N GLY A 186 -8.47 10.61 1.23
CA GLY A 186 -8.60 9.32 0.55
C GLY A 186 -8.80 9.46 -0.96
N ALA A 187 -9.53 10.50 -1.40
CA ALA A 187 -9.70 10.81 -2.81
C ALA A 187 -8.37 11.20 -3.51
N LYS A 188 -7.36 11.70 -2.79
CA LYS A 188 -6.02 11.92 -3.36
C LYS A 188 -5.38 10.62 -3.84
N LEU A 189 -5.54 9.55 -3.07
CA LEU A 189 -5.00 8.24 -3.41
C LEU A 189 -5.69 7.65 -4.65
N LEU A 190 -7.03 7.71 -4.70
CA LEU A 190 -7.81 7.35 -5.88
C LEU A 190 -7.36 8.13 -7.12
N TYR A 191 -7.22 9.45 -6.98
CA TYR A 191 -6.80 10.33 -8.06
C TYR A 191 -5.39 9.96 -8.56
N ALA A 192 -4.44 9.73 -7.65
CA ALA A 192 -3.06 9.39 -8.00
C ALA A 192 -2.99 8.10 -8.84
N TYR A 193 -3.69 7.03 -8.43
CA TYR A 193 -3.74 5.78 -9.21
C TYR A 193 -4.49 5.93 -10.54
N ALA A 194 -5.57 6.71 -10.57
CA ALA A 194 -6.34 6.93 -11.80
C ALA A 194 -5.58 7.77 -12.83
N GLU A 195 -4.73 8.70 -12.38
CA GLU A 195 -3.91 9.56 -13.25
C GLU A 195 -2.62 8.87 -13.71
N ALA A 196 -2.07 7.94 -12.91
CA ALA A 196 -0.80 7.27 -13.21
C ALA A 196 -0.85 6.49 -14.53
N THR A 197 0.15 6.72 -15.38
CA THR A 197 0.28 6.16 -16.74
C THR A 197 1.22 4.97 -16.80
N VAL A 198 2.05 4.80 -15.78
CA VAL A 198 2.99 3.67 -15.66
C VAL A 198 2.28 2.33 -15.47
N PRO A 199 2.95 1.19 -15.73
CA PRO A 199 2.42 -0.13 -15.39
C PRO A 199 2.02 -0.21 -13.90
N LYS A 200 0.83 -0.74 -13.65
CA LYS A 200 0.27 -0.91 -12.30
C LYS A 200 -0.07 -2.37 -12.07
N MET A 201 0.53 -2.95 -11.04
CA MET A 201 0.30 -4.33 -10.62
C MET A 201 -0.20 -4.36 -9.18
N THR A 202 -1.17 -5.23 -8.92
CA THR A 202 -1.78 -5.35 -7.59
C THR A 202 -1.86 -6.81 -7.17
N VAL A 203 -1.53 -7.08 -5.92
CA VAL A 203 -1.66 -8.40 -5.29
C VAL A 203 -2.52 -8.26 -4.04
N VAL A 204 -3.69 -8.88 -4.05
CA VAL A 204 -4.55 -9.00 -2.87
C VAL A 204 -4.07 -10.19 -2.06
N THR A 205 -3.49 -9.93 -0.90
CA THR A 205 -2.95 -10.98 -0.03
C THR A 205 -4.00 -11.54 0.92
N ARG A 206 -4.90 -10.67 1.42
CA ARG A 206 -5.96 -11.06 2.36
C ARG A 206 -7.19 -10.15 2.23
N LYS A 207 -7.36 -9.14 3.09
CA LYS A 207 -8.54 -8.26 3.09
C LYS A 207 -8.48 -7.23 1.96
N ALA A 208 -9.58 -7.06 1.25
CA ALA A 208 -9.75 -6.03 0.24
C ALA A 208 -11.19 -5.50 0.31
N TYR A 209 -11.47 -4.58 1.27
CA TYR A 209 -12.83 -4.19 1.59
C TYR A 209 -13.17 -2.76 1.15
N GLY A 210 -14.32 -2.65 0.49
CA GLY A 210 -15.02 -1.40 0.23
C GLY A 210 -14.21 -0.33 -0.50
N GLY A 211 -14.42 0.92 -0.11
CA GLY A 211 -13.76 2.07 -0.73
C GLY A 211 -12.25 2.10 -0.56
N ALA A 212 -11.72 1.51 0.51
CA ALA A 212 -10.28 1.46 0.73
C ALA A 212 -9.59 0.50 -0.26
N TYR A 213 -10.20 -0.67 -0.56
CA TYR A 213 -9.72 -1.52 -1.65
C TYR A 213 -9.75 -0.77 -3.00
N LEU A 214 -10.84 -0.04 -3.28
CA LEU A 214 -10.90 0.74 -4.51
C LEU A 214 -9.75 1.76 -4.60
N ALA A 215 -9.32 2.34 -3.47
CA ALA A 215 -8.22 3.30 -3.43
C ALA A 215 -6.83 2.65 -3.59
N MET A 216 -6.71 1.32 -3.50
CA MET A 216 -5.45 0.58 -3.54
C MET A 216 -5.20 -0.09 -4.90
N SER A 217 -5.25 0.67 -5.99
CA SER A 217 -4.92 0.19 -7.35
C SER A 217 -5.76 -1.00 -7.80
N CYS A 218 -7.07 -0.96 -7.60
CA CYS A 218 -7.96 -2.01 -8.10
C CYS A 218 -8.10 -1.97 -9.63
N LYS A 219 -8.67 -3.02 -10.20
CA LYS A 219 -8.92 -3.11 -11.66
C LYS A 219 -9.72 -1.94 -12.20
N ASN A 220 -10.68 -1.42 -11.42
CA ASN A 220 -11.52 -0.29 -11.82
C ASN A 220 -10.74 1.04 -11.92
N LEU A 221 -9.55 1.14 -11.30
CA LEU A 221 -8.61 2.25 -11.46
C LEU A 221 -7.58 2.00 -12.56
N ARG A 222 -7.89 1.12 -13.51
CA ARG A 222 -7.06 0.81 -14.67
C ARG A 222 -5.70 0.18 -14.29
N SER A 223 -5.67 -0.60 -13.19
CA SER A 223 -4.51 -1.44 -12.90
C SER A 223 -4.38 -2.53 -13.97
N ASP A 224 -3.17 -2.75 -14.46
CA ASP A 224 -2.91 -3.64 -15.60
C ASP A 224 -3.00 -5.11 -15.21
N VAL A 225 -2.39 -5.46 -14.07
CA VAL A 225 -2.36 -6.83 -13.54
C VAL A 225 -2.89 -6.83 -12.12
N ASN A 226 -3.95 -7.57 -11.88
CA ASN A 226 -4.56 -7.75 -10.56
C ASN A 226 -4.59 -9.22 -10.19
N LEU A 227 -3.80 -9.60 -9.21
CA LEU A 227 -3.71 -10.96 -8.70
C LEU A 227 -4.32 -11.03 -7.30
N ALA A 228 -4.88 -12.18 -6.96
CA ALA A 228 -5.32 -12.46 -5.60
C ALA A 228 -4.74 -13.80 -5.13
N TRP A 229 -4.45 -13.90 -3.84
CA TRP A 229 -4.18 -15.19 -3.21
C TRP A 229 -5.51 -15.89 -2.88
N PRO A 230 -5.52 -17.22 -2.67
CA PRO A 230 -6.72 -17.95 -2.24
C PRO A 230 -7.30 -17.44 -0.91
N SER A 231 -6.45 -16.84 -0.06
CA SER A 231 -6.82 -16.15 1.19
C SER A 231 -7.44 -14.75 0.98
N GLY A 232 -7.50 -14.27 -0.27
CA GLY A 232 -8.03 -12.94 -0.60
C GLY A 232 -9.54 -12.85 -0.36
N GLU A 233 -9.95 -11.84 0.41
CA GLU A 233 -11.37 -11.56 0.66
C GLU A 233 -11.74 -10.22 0.02
N LEU A 234 -12.41 -10.29 -1.16
CA LEU A 234 -12.85 -9.09 -1.88
C LEU A 234 -14.34 -8.86 -1.62
N ALA A 235 -14.68 -7.86 -0.80
CA ALA A 235 -16.05 -7.60 -0.40
C ALA A 235 -16.31 -6.09 -0.15
N VAL A 236 -17.58 -5.72 -0.01
CA VAL A 236 -17.96 -4.35 0.38
C VAL A 236 -17.54 -4.06 1.82
N MET A 237 -17.63 -5.07 2.70
CA MET A 237 -17.20 -5.02 4.09
C MET A 237 -16.96 -6.44 4.61
N GLY A 238 -16.28 -6.56 5.76
CA GLY A 238 -16.09 -7.86 6.41
C GLY A 238 -17.42 -8.56 6.74
N ALA A 239 -17.43 -9.89 6.63
CA ALA A 239 -18.65 -10.70 6.76
C ALA A 239 -19.41 -10.46 8.08
N GLU A 240 -18.70 -10.34 9.20
CA GLU A 240 -19.32 -10.09 10.51
C GLU A 240 -20.10 -8.76 10.55
N GLY A 241 -19.52 -7.69 9.98
CA GLY A 241 -20.18 -6.40 9.87
C GLY A 241 -21.39 -6.45 8.95
N ALA A 242 -21.26 -7.10 7.80
CA ALA A 242 -22.34 -7.26 6.83
C ALA A 242 -23.53 -8.03 7.42
N VAL A 243 -23.29 -9.15 8.08
CA VAL A 243 -24.33 -9.97 8.70
C VAL A 243 -25.08 -9.20 9.79
N ARG A 244 -24.38 -8.46 10.65
CA ARG A 244 -25.03 -7.61 11.69
C ARG A 244 -25.97 -6.57 11.11
N ILE A 245 -25.67 -6.07 9.90
CA ILE A 245 -26.51 -5.04 9.24
C ILE A 245 -27.66 -5.71 8.49
N ILE A 246 -27.34 -6.69 7.62
CA ILE A 246 -28.32 -7.29 6.70
C ILE A 246 -29.32 -8.17 7.46
N HIS A 247 -28.84 -8.96 8.42
CA HIS A 247 -29.62 -9.93 9.17
C HIS A 247 -29.95 -9.49 10.59
N ARG A 248 -30.02 -8.16 10.83
CA ARG A 248 -30.30 -7.61 12.16
C ARG A 248 -31.60 -8.14 12.77
N ARG A 249 -32.64 -8.33 11.93
CA ARG A 249 -33.95 -8.84 12.39
C ARG A 249 -33.87 -10.33 12.68
N ASP A 250 -33.30 -11.09 11.78
CA ASP A 250 -33.16 -12.55 11.92
C ASP A 250 -32.38 -12.90 13.19
N LEU A 251 -31.34 -12.13 13.51
CA LEU A 251 -30.57 -12.30 14.74
C LEU A 251 -31.34 -11.94 16.01
N ALA A 252 -32.20 -10.92 15.94
CA ALA A 252 -33.02 -10.49 17.07
C ALA A 252 -34.19 -11.47 17.37
N GLU A 253 -34.67 -12.20 16.37
CA GLU A 253 -35.78 -13.16 16.45
C GLU A 253 -35.30 -14.61 16.66
N SER A 254 -33.98 -14.85 16.61
CA SER A 254 -33.39 -16.18 16.74
C SER A 254 -33.43 -16.69 18.18
N GLU A 255 -33.75 -17.95 18.39
CA GLU A 255 -33.63 -18.66 19.68
C GLU A 255 -32.17 -18.81 20.12
N ASP A 256 -31.22 -18.90 19.16
CA ASP A 256 -29.75 -18.91 19.38
C ASP A 256 -29.07 -17.90 18.43
N PRO A 257 -28.93 -16.64 18.88
CA PRO A 257 -28.32 -15.60 18.07
C PRO A 257 -26.84 -15.85 17.71
N GLU A 258 -26.06 -16.54 18.56
CA GLU A 258 -24.64 -16.79 18.30
C GLU A 258 -24.46 -17.87 17.22
N ALA A 259 -25.18 -18.98 17.30
CA ALA A 259 -25.13 -20.03 16.28
C ALA A 259 -25.66 -19.50 14.94
N THR A 260 -26.76 -18.74 14.96
CA THR A 260 -27.30 -18.11 13.76
C THR A 260 -26.33 -17.13 13.14
N PHE A 261 -25.67 -16.29 13.96
CA PHE A 261 -24.65 -15.35 13.49
C PHE A 261 -23.48 -16.08 12.83
N SER A 262 -22.93 -17.10 13.46
CA SER A 262 -21.81 -17.88 12.91
C SER A 262 -22.17 -18.49 11.55
N ARG A 263 -23.33 -19.15 11.45
CA ARG A 263 -23.80 -19.72 10.18
C ARG A 263 -23.96 -18.67 9.08
N LEU A 264 -24.57 -17.53 9.38
CA LEU A 264 -24.76 -16.45 8.41
C LEU A 264 -23.43 -15.81 7.96
N VAL A 265 -22.44 -15.72 8.85
CA VAL A 265 -21.09 -15.26 8.52
C VAL A 265 -20.41 -16.22 7.55
N ASP A 266 -20.52 -17.53 7.78
CA ASP A 266 -19.94 -18.54 6.90
C ASP A 266 -20.63 -18.54 5.52
N GLU A 267 -21.95 -18.43 5.48
CA GLU A 267 -22.73 -18.29 4.24
C GLU A 267 -22.34 -17.02 3.45
N TYR A 268 -22.14 -15.89 4.16
CA TYR A 268 -21.73 -14.63 3.55
C TYR A 268 -20.31 -14.73 2.98
N LYS A 269 -19.37 -15.32 3.72
CA LYS A 269 -17.99 -15.56 3.26
C LYS A 269 -17.96 -16.41 2.00
N ALA A 270 -18.68 -17.53 2.01
CA ALA A 270 -18.76 -18.42 0.87
C ALA A 270 -19.34 -17.75 -0.39
N LYS A 271 -20.22 -16.77 -0.22
CA LYS A 271 -20.90 -16.10 -1.34
C LYS A 271 -20.19 -14.87 -1.85
N PHE A 272 -19.57 -14.08 -0.97
CA PHE A 272 -19.09 -12.73 -1.29
C PHE A 272 -17.62 -12.49 -0.94
N GLY A 273 -16.97 -13.32 -0.12
CA GLY A 273 -15.57 -13.17 0.28
C GLY A 273 -14.59 -13.98 -0.59
N ASP A 274 -15.07 -14.73 -1.55
CA ASP A 274 -14.27 -15.64 -2.36
C ASP A 274 -13.55 -14.90 -3.52
N PRO A 275 -12.22 -14.99 -3.64
CA PRO A 275 -11.48 -14.36 -4.73
C PRO A 275 -11.81 -14.95 -6.11
N TYR A 276 -12.26 -16.21 -6.18
CA TYR A 276 -12.69 -16.82 -7.44
C TYR A 276 -13.98 -16.17 -7.97
N THR A 277 -14.88 -15.75 -7.09
CA THR A 277 -16.05 -14.96 -7.46
C THR A 277 -15.64 -13.62 -8.06
N ALA A 278 -14.66 -12.92 -7.46
CA ALA A 278 -14.09 -11.69 -8.02
C ALA A 278 -13.45 -11.93 -9.40
N ALA A 279 -12.74 -13.04 -9.59
CA ALA A 279 -12.16 -13.42 -10.88
C ALA A 279 -13.23 -13.68 -11.96
N ARG A 280 -14.34 -14.34 -11.60
CA ARG A 280 -15.48 -14.54 -12.53
C ARG A 280 -16.09 -13.24 -13.01
N HIS A 281 -16.06 -12.19 -12.20
CA HIS A 281 -16.52 -10.86 -12.56
C HIS A 281 -15.46 -9.98 -13.24
N GLY A 282 -14.24 -10.49 -13.40
CA GLY A 282 -13.12 -9.75 -14.00
C GLY A 282 -12.56 -8.63 -13.10
N TRP A 283 -12.78 -8.70 -11.78
CA TRP A 283 -12.21 -7.74 -10.81
C TRP A 283 -10.77 -8.08 -10.43
N VAL A 284 -10.37 -9.34 -10.60
CA VAL A 284 -8.98 -9.80 -10.58
C VAL A 284 -8.72 -10.64 -11.82
N ASP A 285 -7.48 -10.64 -12.31
CA ASP A 285 -7.09 -11.34 -13.52
C ASP A 285 -6.82 -12.82 -13.27
N ASP A 286 -6.29 -13.14 -12.08
CA ASP A 286 -5.98 -14.52 -11.71
C ASP A 286 -5.95 -14.69 -10.18
N VAL A 287 -6.24 -15.92 -9.72
CA VAL A 287 -6.04 -16.36 -8.33
C VAL A 287 -4.84 -17.29 -8.32
N ILE A 288 -3.77 -16.88 -7.63
CA ILE A 288 -2.46 -17.53 -7.69
C ILE A 288 -2.03 -18.07 -6.33
N GLU A 289 -1.24 -19.15 -6.33
CA GLU A 289 -0.56 -19.60 -5.12
C GLU A 289 0.43 -18.52 -4.62
N PRO A 290 0.47 -18.23 -3.30
CA PRO A 290 1.37 -17.21 -2.75
C PRO A 290 2.81 -17.34 -3.23
N ARG A 291 3.36 -18.57 -3.26
CA ARG A 291 4.73 -18.85 -3.71
C ARG A 291 5.02 -18.46 -5.15
N GLU A 292 4.02 -18.36 -6.02
CA GLU A 292 4.19 -17.98 -7.43
C GLU A 292 4.18 -16.47 -7.66
N THR A 293 3.94 -15.66 -6.61
CA THR A 293 3.72 -14.20 -6.72
C THR A 293 4.82 -13.50 -7.50
N ARG A 294 6.10 -13.70 -7.15
CA ARG A 294 7.23 -13.11 -7.87
C ARG A 294 7.22 -13.44 -9.36
N LYS A 295 7.16 -14.74 -9.67
CA LYS A 295 7.12 -15.23 -11.06
C LYS A 295 5.98 -14.62 -11.86
N ARG A 296 4.77 -14.57 -11.29
CA ARG A 296 3.58 -14.04 -11.96
C ARG A 296 3.67 -12.53 -12.18
N LEU A 297 4.23 -11.80 -11.23
CA LEU A 297 4.47 -10.36 -11.37
C LEU A 297 5.50 -10.06 -12.46
N ILE A 298 6.62 -10.77 -12.52
CA ILE A 298 7.64 -10.59 -13.56
C ILE A 298 7.06 -10.90 -14.94
N LEU A 299 6.33 -12.02 -15.08
CA LEU A 299 5.69 -12.38 -16.34
C LEU A 299 4.59 -11.38 -16.75
N GLY A 300 3.90 -10.78 -15.78
CA GLY A 300 2.91 -9.73 -16.02
C GLY A 300 3.52 -8.38 -16.36
N LEU A 301 4.70 -8.06 -15.81
CA LEU A 301 5.40 -6.80 -16.06
C LEU A 301 6.06 -6.75 -17.44
N ARG A 302 6.67 -7.85 -17.88
CA ARG A 302 7.40 -7.91 -19.17
C ARG A 302 6.61 -7.41 -20.39
N PRO A 303 5.34 -7.81 -20.63
CA PRO A 303 4.58 -7.28 -21.76
C PRO A 303 4.19 -5.81 -21.60
N LEU A 304 4.29 -5.25 -20.41
CA LEU A 304 4.02 -3.85 -20.10
C LEU A 304 5.26 -2.95 -20.23
N GLU A 305 6.43 -3.53 -20.50
CA GLU A 305 7.63 -2.77 -20.80
C GLU A 305 7.37 -1.84 -21.99
N GLY A 306 7.58 -0.54 -21.79
CA GLY A 306 7.28 0.47 -22.81
C GLY A 306 5.80 0.88 -22.93
N LYS A 307 4.94 0.45 -21.98
CA LYS A 307 3.58 0.97 -21.89
C LYS A 307 3.62 2.51 -21.88
N ARG A 308 2.85 3.11 -22.77
CA ARG A 308 2.63 4.55 -22.85
C ARG A 308 1.14 4.80 -22.94
N GLU A 309 0.62 5.64 -22.07
CA GLU A 309 -0.75 6.13 -22.13
C GLU A 309 -0.73 7.61 -22.48
N GLU A 310 -1.43 7.96 -23.56
CA GLU A 310 -1.67 9.36 -23.88
C GLU A 310 -2.83 9.87 -23.01
N LEU A 311 -2.53 10.79 -22.12
CA LEU A 311 -3.56 11.48 -21.35
C LEU A 311 -4.20 12.58 -22.22
N ILE A 312 -5.51 12.78 -22.04
CA ILE A 312 -6.19 13.91 -22.65
C ILE A 312 -5.50 15.20 -22.18
N PRO A 313 -5.04 16.06 -23.13
CA PRO A 313 -4.40 17.32 -22.78
C PRO A 313 -5.28 18.16 -21.85
N LYS A 314 -4.75 18.56 -20.73
CA LYS A 314 -5.43 19.40 -19.75
C LYS A 314 -4.47 20.49 -19.26
N LYS A 315 -5.02 21.59 -18.81
CA LYS A 315 -4.22 22.72 -18.33
C LYS A 315 -3.39 22.34 -17.09
N HIS A 316 -3.97 21.58 -16.18
CA HIS A 316 -3.34 20.95 -15.01
C HIS A 316 -4.29 19.88 -14.43
N GLY A 317 -3.78 19.02 -13.55
CA GLY A 317 -4.60 18.09 -12.77
C GLY A 317 -5.44 18.82 -11.72
N ASN A 318 -6.60 18.26 -11.36
CA ASN A 318 -7.45 18.77 -10.29
C ASN A 318 -7.49 17.76 -9.13
N ILE A 319 -6.33 17.49 -8.56
CA ILE A 319 -6.23 16.61 -7.39
C ILE A 319 -6.97 17.24 -6.21
N PRO A 320 -7.73 16.49 -5.40
CA PRO A 320 -8.33 17.00 -4.17
C PRO A 320 -7.25 17.58 -3.25
N LEU A 321 -7.39 18.82 -2.83
CA LEU A 321 -6.40 19.52 -1.99
C LEU A 321 -6.70 19.38 -0.49
#